data_35d5f9924968ac04f1e12b85cce2a98f
#
_entry.id   35d5f9924968ac04f1e12b85cce2a98f
#
_cell.length_a   1.000
_cell.length_b   1.000
_cell.length_c   1.000
_cell.angle_alpha   90.00
_cell.angle_beta   90.00
_cell.angle_gamma   90.00
#
_symmetry.space_group_name_H-M   'P 1'
#
loop_
_entity.id
_entity.type
_entity.pdbx_description
1 polymer ?
#
loop_
_entity_poly.entity_id
_entity_poly.type
_entity_poly.pdbx_seq_one_letter_code
_entity_poly.pdbx_strand_id
1 'polypeptide(L)'
;MDKGCWRQTLVLVVVLVSTYAEASWHMDDFITAVRQVEDADPGSQPVAVLRRLRRAAGLNDPFIQHFLGNADSGGPEVDASLSVYISKAMHHRVTEDAKEEGVVLTSDGTTVALMPLLLGIEAGFLSKAAGRVRGLYQLTLAKDMDLSVRHSSPLTQFVGPDGCWDSVTSPKVFTLLDSPSVLTTAQINGAMDGAVLGMEVSDKSRRPLRLSSLLTDYYCHQLGSEGLDAAPRLISRGRRENFRMLVTPPVLVRQVVKSVELQRRLKGRPKMEVKEKKQLTAVVKEGMKEFVHKYTDCPPIIPRCMWGAEPYRGTPTNLSLPLSFMYIHHTHTPGLPCLTFEQCSADMRSMQRFHQVDRGWDDIGYSFVAGSDGYLYEGRGWHWQGAHTLGHNSIGYGVSFIGNYVNSLPSQHSMGLVRDQLASCAVGGGRLVANFTLQGHRQVVNTSCPGDALYNEIKGWEHFGEVKKGK
;
A
#
# COMPACT_ATOMS: atom_id res chain seq x y z
N MET A 1 -28.98 11.07 5.85
CA MET A 1 -28.56 10.07 6.87
C MET A 1 -27.20 9.56 6.43
N ASP A 2 -26.16 10.22 6.93
CA ASP A 2 -24.78 9.93 6.58
C ASP A 2 -24.28 8.68 7.31
N LYS A 3 -24.01 7.63 6.56
CA LYS A 3 -23.36 6.43 7.09
C LYS A 3 -21.87 6.60 6.89
N GLY A 4 -21.11 6.80 7.97
CA GLY A 4 -19.66 6.78 7.95
C GLY A 4 -19.12 5.42 7.45
N CYS A 5 -17.88 5.38 6.98
CA CYS A 5 -17.21 4.18 6.44
C CYS A 5 -17.25 2.96 7.38
N TRP A 6 -17.46 3.17 8.68
CA TRP A 6 -17.31 2.17 9.74
C TRP A 6 -18.63 1.76 10.43
N ARG A 7 -19.79 2.14 9.92
CA ARG A 7 -21.05 1.70 10.54
C ARG A 7 -21.48 0.34 10.00
N GLN A 8 -20.97 -0.69 10.61
CA GLN A 8 -21.73 -1.92 10.93
C GLN A 8 -20.99 -2.71 12.01
N THR A 9 -21.56 -2.70 13.15
CA THR A 9 -21.76 -3.65 14.24
C THR A 9 -21.40 -3.06 15.58
N LEU A 10 -22.41 -2.43 16.19
CA LEU A 10 -22.43 -2.28 17.64
C LEU A 10 -23.19 -3.48 18.21
N VAL A 11 -22.46 -4.50 18.64
CA VAL A 11 -22.93 -5.43 19.67
C VAL A 11 -22.04 -5.23 20.87
N LEU A 12 -22.66 -4.69 21.92
CA LEU A 12 -22.05 -4.51 23.22
C LEU A 12 -21.62 -5.88 23.78
N VAL A 13 -20.31 -6.10 23.89
CA VAL A 13 -19.76 -7.01 24.89
C VAL A 13 -18.72 -6.22 25.67
N VAL A 14 -19.13 -5.75 26.84
CA VAL A 14 -18.22 -5.22 27.85
C VAL A 14 -17.38 -6.38 28.37
N VAL A 15 -16.14 -6.46 27.92
CA VAL A 15 -15.10 -7.19 28.63
C VAL A 15 -13.96 -6.22 28.88
N LEU A 16 -13.84 -5.80 30.11
CA LEU A 16 -12.69 -5.11 30.66
C LEU A 16 -11.45 -5.98 30.46
N VAL A 17 -10.64 -5.66 29.47
CA VAL A 17 -9.22 -5.95 29.44
C VAL A 17 -8.51 -4.67 29.11
N SER A 18 -7.97 -4.05 30.13
CA SER A 18 -7.01 -2.96 30.03
C SER A 18 -5.73 -3.48 29.41
N THR A 19 -5.55 -3.27 28.12
CA THR A 19 -4.25 -3.27 27.46
C THR A 19 -4.28 -2.17 26.40
N TYR A 20 -3.36 -1.29 26.51
CA TYR A 20 -3.01 -0.15 25.67
C TYR A 20 -3.44 -0.31 24.19
N ALA A 21 -4.69 -0.05 23.87
CA ALA A 21 -5.12 0.24 22.51
C ALA A 21 -4.78 1.70 22.24
N GLU A 22 -3.60 1.95 21.70
CA GLU A 22 -3.27 3.24 21.13
C GLU A 22 -4.22 3.49 19.97
N ALA A 23 -5.02 4.56 20.08
CA ALA A 23 -5.96 4.94 19.05
C ALA A 23 -5.20 5.22 17.75
N SER A 24 -5.24 4.27 16.82
CA SER A 24 -4.84 4.52 15.44
C SER A 24 -5.85 5.53 14.86
N TRP A 25 -5.33 6.59 14.25
CA TRP A 25 -6.15 7.62 13.63
C TRP A 25 -6.78 7.05 12.36
N HIS A 26 -8.10 7.17 12.23
CA HIS A 26 -8.82 6.69 11.07
C HIS A 26 -9.13 7.81 10.09
N MET A 27 -9.18 7.48 8.80
CA MET A 27 -9.51 8.43 7.74
C MET A 27 -10.91 9.05 7.95
N ASP A 28 -11.86 8.31 8.51
CA ASP A 28 -13.21 8.80 8.81
C ASP A 28 -13.21 9.92 9.85
N ASP A 29 -12.38 9.82 10.87
CA ASP A 29 -12.23 10.85 11.89
C ASP A 29 -11.68 12.12 11.26
N PHE A 30 -10.71 11.98 10.36
CA PHE A 30 -10.16 13.12 9.63
C PHE A 30 -11.19 13.76 8.69
N ILE A 31 -11.96 12.96 7.95
CA ILE A 31 -13.05 13.45 7.08
C ILE A 31 -14.10 14.19 7.91
N THR A 32 -14.40 13.68 9.11
CA THR A 32 -15.32 14.35 10.05
C THR A 32 -14.77 15.70 10.51
N ALA A 33 -13.48 15.78 10.84
CA ALA A 33 -12.82 17.05 11.18
C ALA A 33 -12.84 18.05 10.01
N VAL A 34 -12.58 17.60 8.78
CA VAL A 34 -12.70 18.44 7.58
C VAL A 34 -14.12 18.98 7.43
N ARG A 35 -15.13 18.14 7.64
CA ARG A 35 -16.53 18.54 7.56
C ARG A 35 -16.87 19.61 8.59
N GLN A 36 -16.35 19.51 9.82
CA GLN A 36 -16.54 20.55 10.85
C GLN A 36 -15.92 21.88 10.43
N VAL A 37 -14.74 21.88 9.82
CA VAL A 37 -14.13 23.11 9.26
C VAL A 37 -14.97 23.72 8.13
N GLU A 38 -15.57 22.89 7.29
CA GLU A 38 -16.48 23.36 6.21
C GLU A 38 -17.79 23.88 6.75
N ASP A 39 -18.37 23.24 7.76
CA ASP A 39 -19.66 23.63 8.34
C ASP A 39 -19.56 24.94 9.16
N ALA A 40 -18.37 25.26 9.68
CA ALA A 40 -18.11 26.56 10.32
C ALA A 40 -18.13 27.74 9.34
N ASP A 41 -17.97 27.48 8.02
CA ASP A 41 -18.05 28.49 6.97
C ASP A 41 -18.58 27.86 5.67
N PRO A 42 -19.90 27.64 5.57
CA PRO A 42 -20.52 26.89 4.48
C PRO A 42 -20.34 27.50 3.09
N GLY A 43 -19.97 28.77 2.99
CA GLY A 43 -19.68 29.47 1.75
C GLY A 43 -18.24 29.31 1.25
N SER A 44 -17.38 28.69 2.03
CA SER A 44 -15.96 28.54 1.68
C SER A 44 -15.74 27.68 0.46
N GLN A 45 -14.84 28.15 -0.39
CA GLN A 45 -14.31 27.32 -1.49
C GLN A 45 -13.40 26.21 -0.91
N PRO A 46 -13.36 25.01 -1.51
CA PRO A 46 -12.52 23.91 -1.01
C PRO A 46 -11.03 24.26 -0.86
N VAL A 47 -10.50 25.14 -1.73
CA VAL A 47 -9.13 25.63 -1.62
C VAL A 47 -8.91 26.49 -0.37
N ALA A 48 -9.92 27.23 0.08
CA ALA A 48 -9.86 28.01 1.32
C ALA A 48 -9.87 27.09 2.54
N VAL A 49 -10.64 26.01 2.49
CA VAL A 49 -10.64 24.94 3.53
C VAL A 49 -9.25 24.30 3.62
N LEU A 50 -8.68 23.87 2.49
CA LEU A 50 -7.32 23.29 2.45
C LEU A 50 -6.25 24.24 3.04
N ARG A 51 -6.34 25.54 2.76
CA ARG A 51 -5.43 26.55 3.32
C ARG A 51 -5.63 26.72 4.82
N ARG A 52 -6.87 26.67 5.31
CA ARG A 52 -7.15 26.68 6.76
C ARG A 52 -6.56 25.46 7.46
N LEU A 53 -6.73 24.26 6.89
CA LEU A 53 -6.10 23.04 7.42
C LEU A 53 -4.58 23.15 7.46
N ARG A 54 -3.97 23.65 6.37
CA ARG A 54 -2.51 23.85 6.26
C ARG A 54 -2.01 24.88 7.28
N ARG A 55 -2.73 25.96 7.51
CA ARG A 55 -2.42 26.98 8.53
C ARG A 55 -2.51 26.40 9.94
N ALA A 56 -3.61 25.71 10.26
CA ALA A 56 -3.79 25.04 11.55
C ALA A 56 -2.67 24.02 11.84
N ALA A 57 -2.17 23.37 10.81
CA ALA A 57 -1.02 22.48 10.92
C ALA A 57 0.34 23.18 10.98
N GLY A 58 0.43 24.50 10.80
CA GLY A 58 1.72 25.23 10.81
C GLY A 58 2.65 24.87 9.67
N LEU A 59 2.14 24.40 8.53
CA LEU A 59 2.94 23.95 7.38
C LEU A 59 3.44 25.13 6.55
N ASN A 60 4.67 25.54 6.77
CA ASN A 60 5.36 26.66 6.12
C ASN A 60 6.66 26.26 5.38
N ASP A 61 6.66 25.08 4.77
CA ASP A 61 7.79 24.66 3.92
C ASP A 61 7.99 25.61 2.74
N PRO A 62 9.21 26.09 2.44
CA PRO A 62 9.47 27.00 1.32
C PRO A 62 9.06 26.47 -0.05
N PHE A 63 9.08 25.16 -0.24
CA PHE A 63 8.60 24.52 -1.46
C PHE A 63 7.07 24.67 -1.58
N ILE A 64 6.36 24.41 -0.48
CA ILE A 64 4.90 24.56 -0.42
C ILE A 64 4.51 26.02 -0.69
N GLN A 65 5.16 26.98 -0.02
CA GLN A 65 4.90 28.40 -0.21
C GLN A 65 5.17 28.87 -1.66
N HIS A 66 6.21 28.36 -2.28
CA HIS A 66 6.55 28.71 -3.66
C HIS A 66 5.46 28.28 -4.66
N PHE A 67 4.84 27.12 -4.46
CA PHE A 67 3.86 26.56 -5.40
C PHE A 67 2.43 26.87 -5.05
N LEU A 68 2.08 26.77 -3.77
CA LEU A 68 0.72 26.87 -3.30
C LEU A 68 0.40 28.26 -2.73
N GLY A 69 1.42 29.12 -2.58
CA GLY A 69 1.30 30.42 -1.94
C GLY A 69 1.15 30.31 -0.41
N ASN A 70 1.00 31.46 0.26
CA ASN A 70 0.79 31.52 1.68
C ASN A 70 -0.57 30.90 2.06
N ALA A 71 -0.61 30.30 3.26
CA ALA A 71 -1.85 29.77 3.83
C ALA A 71 -2.81 30.87 4.32
N ASP A 72 -2.37 32.14 4.33
CA ASP A 72 -3.18 33.29 4.78
C ASP A 72 -4.25 33.61 3.72
N SER A 73 -5.41 32.98 3.87
CA SER A 73 -6.51 33.13 2.92
C SER A 73 -7.70 33.91 3.48
N GLY A 74 -7.55 34.54 4.67
CA GLY A 74 -8.70 35.13 5.34
C GLY A 74 -9.74 34.05 5.73
N GLY A 75 -10.68 34.37 6.56
CA GLY A 75 -11.73 33.45 7.02
C GLY A 75 -11.61 33.13 8.51
N PRO A 76 -12.64 32.52 9.10
CA PRO A 76 -12.66 32.23 10.52
C PRO A 76 -11.50 31.32 10.92
N GLU A 77 -10.97 31.55 12.11
CA GLU A 77 -10.01 30.63 12.71
C GLU A 77 -10.67 29.28 13.00
N VAL A 78 -9.88 28.23 12.86
CA VAL A 78 -10.32 26.88 13.23
C VAL A 78 -10.36 26.83 14.76
N ASP A 79 -11.40 26.23 15.33
CA ASP A 79 -11.52 25.99 16.76
C ASP A 79 -10.22 25.41 17.36
N ALA A 80 -9.87 25.83 18.57
CA ALA A 80 -8.57 25.49 19.17
C ALA A 80 -8.39 23.95 19.33
N SER A 81 -9.45 23.23 19.73
CA SER A 81 -9.40 21.77 19.90
C SER A 81 -9.23 21.08 18.55
N LEU A 82 -9.98 21.52 17.55
CA LEU A 82 -9.92 21.03 16.18
C LEU A 82 -8.56 21.39 15.53
N SER A 83 -8.01 22.56 15.83
CA SER A 83 -6.69 22.98 15.37
C SER A 83 -5.58 22.08 15.91
N VAL A 84 -5.63 21.71 17.20
CA VAL A 84 -4.70 20.74 17.79
C VAL A 84 -4.82 19.38 17.11
N TYR A 85 -6.04 18.90 16.89
CA TYR A 85 -6.28 17.65 16.16
C TYR A 85 -5.67 17.70 14.75
N ILE A 86 -5.99 18.72 13.97
CA ILE A 86 -5.51 18.89 12.59
C ILE A 86 -3.98 19.00 12.58
N SER A 87 -3.38 19.74 13.51
CA SER A 87 -1.93 19.87 13.61
C SER A 87 -1.27 18.51 13.79
N LYS A 88 -1.73 17.71 14.74
CA LYS A 88 -1.23 16.35 14.96
C LYS A 88 -1.47 15.46 13.75
N ALA A 89 -2.66 15.50 13.17
CA ALA A 89 -3.03 14.66 12.02
C ALA A 89 -2.27 14.99 10.74
N MET A 90 -1.71 16.20 10.59
CA MET A 90 -0.98 16.62 9.39
C MET A 90 0.53 16.68 9.56
N HIS A 91 1.05 16.70 10.78
CA HIS A 91 2.48 16.65 11.03
C HIS A 91 2.97 15.21 11.07
N HIS A 92 3.85 14.90 10.13
CA HIS A 92 4.59 13.66 10.22
C HIS A 92 5.76 13.83 11.20
N ARG A 93 5.63 13.25 12.38
CA ARG A 93 6.67 13.22 13.41
C ARG A 93 6.84 11.80 13.92
N VAL A 94 8.08 11.40 14.13
CA VAL A 94 8.40 10.23 14.95
C VAL A 94 8.54 10.75 16.39
N THR A 95 7.67 10.30 17.27
CA THR A 95 7.76 10.65 18.70
C THR A 95 8.78 9.74 19.39
N GLU A 96 9.20 10.11 20.62
CA GLU A 96 10.12 9.29 21.45
C GLU A 96 9.57 7.86 21.69
N ASP A 97 8.25 7.71 21.66
CA ASP A 97 7.56 6.41 21.81
C ASP A 97 7.42 5.65 20.48
N ALA A 98 8.16 6.01 19.43
CA ALA A 98 8.08 5.44 18.07
C ALA A 98 6.69 5.54 17.41
N LYS A 99 5.83 6.45 17.85
CA LYS A 99 4.51 6.73 17.26
C LYS A 99 4.65 7.75 16.15
N GLU A 100 3.98 7.50 15.04
CA GLU A 100 3.93 8.39 13.90
C GLU A 100 2.64 9.20 13.89
N GLU A 101 2.77 10.51 14.04
CA GLU A 101 1.70 11.45 13.80
C GLU A 101 1.60 11.77 12.30
N GLY A 102 0.41 12.16 11.84
CA GLY A 102 0.19 12.56 10.44
C GLY A 102 -0.14 11.43 9.48
N VAL A 103 -0.35 10.23 10.00
CA VAL A 103 -0.72 9.04 9.24
C VAL A 103 -2.08 8.53 9.72
N VAL A 104 -2.97 8.22 8.78
CA VAL A 104 -4.29 7.65 9.07
C VAL A 104 -4.46 6.29 8.43
N LEU A 105 -5.27 5.45 9.06
CA LEU A 105 -5.65 4.14 8.55
C LEU A 105 -6.89 4.27 7.67
N THR A 106 -6.87 3.62 6.52
CA THR A 106 -8.01 3.51 5.60
C THR A 106 -8.78 2.21 5.83
N SER A 107 -10.01 2.14 5.31
CA SER A 107 -10.90 1.00 5.50
C SER A 107 -10.37 -0.32 4.93
N ASP A 108 -9.46 -0.27 3.98
CA ASP A 108 -8.80 -1.46 3.40
C ASP A 108 -7.51 -1.87 4.13
N GLY A 109 -7.23 -1.27 5.29
CA GLY A 109 -6.07 -1.60 6.12
C GLY A 109 -4.76 -0.95 5.68
N THR A 110 -4.77 -0.06 4.66
CA THR A 110 -3.57 0.69 4.27
C THR A 110 -3.48 2.02 5.00
N THR A 111 -2.29 2.60 5.02
CA THR A 111 -2.01 3.87 5.69
C THR A 111 -1.78 5.00 4.68
N VAL A 112 -2.17 6.21 5.06
CA VAL A 112 -2.08 7.41 4.22
C VAL A 112 -1.55 8.58 5.04
N ALA A 113 -0.48 9.23 4.58
CA ALA A 113 -0.04 10.48 5.17
C ALA A 113 -0.88 11.65 4.63
N LEU A 114 -1.48 12.40 5.54
CA LEU A 114 -2.45 13.45 5.19
C LEU A 114 -1.81 14.67 4.53
N MET A 115 -0.58 15.04 4.92
CA MET A 115 0.08 16.20 4.34
C MET A 115 0.27 16.09 2.82
N PRO A 116 0.92 15.04 2.28
CA PRO A 116 1.08 14.91 0.83
C PRO A 116 -0.25 14.75 0.10
N LEU A 117 -1.24 14.09 0.71
CA LEU A 117 -2.60 13.99 0.18
C LEU A 117 -3.22 15.37 -0.07
N LEU A 118 -3.28 16.20 0.95
CA LEU A 118 -3.92 17.51 0.88
C LEU A 118 -3.17 18.49 -0.03
N LEU A 119 -1.82 18.43 -0.03
CA LEU A 119 -1.01 19.24 -0.95
C LEU A 119 -1.28 18.91 -2.41
N GLY A 120 -1.44 17.63 -2.74
CA GLY A 120 -1.80 17.18 -4.09
C GLY A 120 -3.17 17.70 -4.52
N ILE A 121 -4.16 17.64 -3.64
CA ILE A 121 -5.52 18.15 -3.91
C ILE A 121 -5.50 19.68 -4.08
N GLU A 122 -4.82 20.42 -3.20
CA GLU A 122 -4.68 21.89 -3.31
C GLU A 122 -4.02 22.28 -4.64
N ALA A 123 -2.95 21.56 -5.01
CA ALA A 123 -2.27 21.77 -6.29
C ALA A 123 -3.18 21.52 -7.50
N GLY A 124 -4.13 20.60 -7.40
CA GLY A 124 -5.14 20.36 -8.43
C GLY A 124 -6.08 21.55 -8.60
N PHE A 125 -6.61 22.10 -7.52
CA PHE A 125 -7.45 23.30 -7.54
C PHE A 125 -6.72 24.50 -8.13
N LEU A 126 -5.46 24.71 -7.75
CA LEU A 126 -4.64 25.80 -8.31
C LEU A 126 -4.33 25.59 -9.79
N SER A 127 -4.10 24.36 -10.22
CA SER A 127 -3.91 24.04 -11.64
C SER A 127 -5.15 24.38 -12.46
N LYS A 128 -6.34 24.13 -11.93
CA LYS A 128 -7.62 24.49 -12.54
C LYS A 128 -7.78 26.01 -12.69
N ALA A 129 -7.49 26.75 -11.62
CA ALA A 129 -7.64 28.21 -11.60
C ALA A 129 -6.65 28.93 -12.52
N ALA A 130 -5.38 28.50 -12.54
CA ALA A 130 -4.31 29.20 -13.24
C ALA A 130 -4.25 28.94 -14.75
N GLY A 131 -4.88 27.86 -15.25
CA GLY A 131 -4.89 27.49 -16.67
C GLY A 131 -3.52 27.18 -17.31
N ARG A 132 -2.43 27.49 -16.61
CA ARG A 132 -1.04 27.44 -17.12
C ARG A 132 -0.16 26.37 -16.48
N VAL A 133 -0.52 25.88 -15.31
CA VAL A 133 0.32 24.93 -14.55
C VAL A 133 -0.33 23.54 -14.59
N ARG A 134 -0.43 22.98 -15.80
CA ARG A 134 -0.81 21.57 -15.94
C ARG A 134 0.19 20.71 -15.17
N GLY A 135 -0.32 19.93 -14.22
CA GLY A 135 0.49 18.96 -13.49
C GLY A 135 1.21 19.48 -12.25
N LEU A 136 0.73 20.56 -11.61
CA LEU A 136 1.25 21.00 -10.33
C LEU A 136 1.11 19.89 -9.28
N TYR A 137 0.01 19.14 -9.29
CA TYR A 137 -0.20 17.95 -8.47
C TYR A 137 0.84 16.83 -8.73
N GLN A 138 1.34 16.70 -9.96
CA GLN A 138 2.43 15.77 -10.28
C GLN A 138 3.75 16.23 -9.69
N LEU A 139 3.95 17.52 -9.47
CA LEU A 139 5.16 18.03 -8.85
C LEU A 139 5.17 17.82 -7.35
N THR A 140 4.00 17.88 -6.68
CA THR A 140 3.88 17.51 -5.26
C THR A 140 4.19 16.03 -5.08
N LEU A 141 3.63 15.15 -5.90
CA LEU A 141 3.99 13.73 -5.92
C LEU A 141 5.50 13.53 -6.15
N ALA A 142 6.08 14.24 -7.12
CA ALA A 142 7.51 14.12 -7.44
C ALA A 142 8.41 14.57 -6.29
N LYS A 143 7.98 15.53 -5.46
CA LYS A 143 8.71 15.95 -4.26
C LYS A 143 8.83 14.79 -3.26
N ASP A 144 7.74 14.09 -3.01
CA ASP A 144 7.72 13.01 -2.03
C ASP A 144 8.38 11.72 -2.55
N MET A 145 8.31 11.50 -3.87
CA MET A 145 8.98 10.38 -4.53
C MET A 145 10.49 10.57 -4.75
N ASP A 146 11.00 11.81 -4.67
CA ASP A 146 12.39 12.12 -4.95
C ASP A 146 13.37 11.25 -4.14
N LEU A 147 13.10 11.07 -2.86
CA LEU A 147 13.94 10.27 -1.97
C LEU A 147 13.87 8.77 -2.30
N SER A 148 12.67 8.23 -2.56
CA SER A 148 12.50 6.80 -2.87
C SER A 148 13.13 6.41 -4.20
N VAL A 149 13.24 7.34 -5.15
CA VAL A 149 13.73 7.06 -6.52
C VAL A 149 15.22 7.31 -6.66
N ARG A 150 15.82 8.22 -5.87
CA ARG A 150 17.26 8.50 -5.94
C ARG A 150 18.13 7.45 -5.27
N HIS A 151 17.58 6.75 -4.31
CA HIS A 151 18.27 5.69 -3.60
C HIS A 151 17.90 4.34 -4.20
N SER A 152 18.49 4.02 -5.35
CA SER A 152 18.32 2.75 -6.08
C SER A 152 18.98 1.53 -5.41
N SER A 153 19.29 1.63 -4.12
CA SER A 153 19.64 0.45 -3.33
C SER A 153 18.36 -0.35 -3.06
N PRO A 154 18.40 -1.68 -3.02
CA PRO A 154 17.19 -2.45 -2.80
C PRO A 154 16.46 -1.91 -1.56
N LEU A 155 15.22 -1.51 -1.71
CA LEU A 155 14.38 -0.99 -0.62
C LEU A 155 14.40 -1.90 0.62
N THR A 156 14.69 -3.18 0.43
CA THR A 156 14.90 -4.17 1.48
C THR A 156 16.03 -3.82 2.46
N GLN A 157 16.99 -2.96 2.11
CA GLN A 157 18.03 -2.50 3.04
C GLN A 157 17.56 -1.39 3.97
N PHE A 158 16.51 -0.66 3.60
CA PHE A 158 15.97 0.47 4.35
C PHE A 158 14.71 0.13 5.15
N VAL A 159 14.12 -1.00 4.86
CA VAL A 159 13.01 -1.58 5.61
C VAL A 159 13.65 -2.43 6.70
N GLY A 160 13.28 -2.26 7.94
CA GLY A 160 13.80 -3.09 9.03
C GLY A 160 13.81 -4.59 8.68
N PRO A 161 14.45 -5.45 9.46
CA PRO A 161 14.68 -6.86 9.13
C PRO A 161 13.41 -7.63 8.73
N ASP A 162 12.25 -7.15 9.10
CA ASP A 162 10.91 -7.69 8.84
C ASP A 162 10.29 -7.15 7.54
N GLY A 163 10.92 -6.24 6.83
CA GLY A 163 10.37 -5.67 5.60
C GLY A 163 9.10 -4.83 5.77
N CYS A 164 8.78 -4.40 6.99
CA CYS A 164 7.54 -3.73 7.31
C CYS A 164 7.61 -2.23 7.07
N TRP A 165 6.98 -1.77 6.05
CA TRP A 165 6.86 -0.36 5.71
C TRP A 165 5.51 0.22 6.09
N ASP A 166 4.51 -0.62 6.20
CA ASP A 166 3.14 -0.21 6.42
C ASP A 166 2.58 -1.10 7.53
N SER A 167 2.39 -0.57 8.71
CA SER A 167 1.80 -1.26 9.84
C SER A 167 0.47 -0.63 10.16
N VAL A 168 -0.55 -1.44 10.35
CA VAL A 168 -1.90 -1.01 10.70
C VAL A 168 -1.94 -0.28 12.05
N THR A 169 -1.11 -0.73 13.00
CA THR A 169 -1.07 -0.18 14.36
C THR A 169 0.08 0.78 14.60
N SER A 170 1.17 0.62 13.86
CA SER A 170 2.39 1.42 14.01
C SER A 170 3.13 1.47 12.68
N PRO A 171 2.81 2.41 11.78
CA PRO A 171 3.48 2.57 10.50
C PRO A 171 4.99 2.72 10.70
N LYS A 172 5.78 1.91 9.99
CA LYS A 172 7.24 2.00 10.06
C LYS A 172 7.76 3.02 9.08
N VAL A 173 8.69 3.81 9.56
CA VAL A 173 9.37 4.88 8.83
C VAL A 173 10.73 4.40 8.40
N PHE A 174 11.11 4.68 7.15
CA PHE A 174 12.50 4.52 6.77
C PHE A 174 13.29 5.79 7.06
N THR A 175 14.40 5.62 7.75
CA THR A 175 15.44 6.64 7.75
C THR A 175 16.40 6.28 6.64
N LEU A 176 16.50 7.12 5.62
CA LEU A 176 17.53 6.96 4.62
C LEU A 176 18.89 7.26 5.23
N LEU A 177 19.86 6.38 5.02
CA LEU A 177 21.25 6.66 5.37
C LEU A 177 21.64 7.98 4.69
N ASP A 178 22.24 8.88 5.44
CA ASP A 178 22.68 10.21 4.99
C ASP A 178 21.57 11.24 4.67
N SER A 179 20.32 10.97 5.02
CA SER A 179 19.22 11.93 4.88
C SER A 179 18.46 12.11 6.19
N PRO A 180 18.19 13.36 6.62
CA PRO A 180 17.29 13.62 7.73
C PRO A 180 15.82 13.38 7.37
N SER A 181 15.53 13.04 6.09
CA SER A 181 14.19 12.81 5.63
C SER A 181 13.75 11.39 5.95
N VAL A 182 12.54 11.29 6.46
CA VAL A 182 11.89 10.03 6.76
C VAL A 182 10.84 9.78 5.69
N LEU A 183 10.91 8.60 5.06
CA LEU A 183 9.96 8.18 4.05
C LEU A 183 9.23 6.94 4.53
N THR A 184 7.91 6.95 4.42
CA THR A 184 7.04 5.82 4.73
C THR A 184 6.21 5.44 3.52
N THR A 185 5.66 4.24 3.52
CA THR A 185 4.64 3.83 2.55
C THR A 185 3.42 4.74 2.65
N ALA A 186 3.06 5.19 3.84
CA ALA A 186 1.97 6.13 4.05
C ALA A 186 2.18 7.46 3.31
N GLN A 187 3.41 7.99 3.28
CA GLN A 187 3.75 9.19 2.52
C GLN A 187 3.59 8.98 1.02
N ILE A 188 4.07 7.86 0.50
CA ILE A 188 3.91 7.50 -0.92
C ILE A 188 2.43 7.35 -1.26
N ASN A 189 1.67 6.63 -0.41
CA ASN A 189 0.24 6.47 -0.60
C ASN A 189 -0.49 7.81 -0.62
N GLY A 190 -0.21 8.69 0.35
CA GLY A 190 -0.79 10.03 0.41
C GLY A 190 -0.45 10.88 -0.81
N ALA A 191 0.80 10.82 -1.27
CA ALA A 191 1.25 11.55 -2.46
C ALA A 191 0.59 11.03 -3.75
N MET A 192 0.42 9.72 -3.87
CA MET A 192 -0.29 9.10 -5.01
C MET A 192 -1.77 9.46 -5.00
N ASP A 193 -2.46 9.33 -3.86
CA ASP A 193 -3.86 9.70 -3.72
C ASP A 193 -4.07 11.20 -3.93
N GLY A 194 -3.17 12.02 -3.41
CA GLY A 194 -3.18 13.47 -3.62
C GLY A 194 -3.02 13.84 -5.09
N ALA A 195 -2.18 13.13 -5.84
CA ALA A 195 -2.02 13.35 -7.28
C ALA A 195 -3.27 12.93 -8.06
N VAL A 196 -3.90 11.79 -7.69
CA VAL A 196 -5.15 11.31 -8.29
C VAL A 196 -6.28 12.31 -8.08
N LEU A 197 -6.53 12.68 -6.82
CA LEU A 197 -7.58 13.63 -6.47
C LEU A 197 -7.30 15.04 -7.00
N GLY A 198 -6.03 15.45 -7.02
CA GLY A 198 -5.58 16.70 -7.64
C GLY A 198 -5.87 16.75 -9.13
N MET A 199 -5.69 15.64 -9.86
CA MET A 199 -6.10 15.56 -11.26
C MET A 199 -7.61 15.66 -11.40
N GLU A 200 -8.34 14.92 -10.58
CA GLU A 200 -9.79 14.88 -10.61
C GLU A 200 -10.41 16.26 -10.40
N VAL A 201 -9.94 17.01 -9.42
CA VAL A 201 -10.42 18.40 -9.19
C VAL A 201 -9.93 19.39 -10.24
N SER A 202 -8.82 19.12 -10.92
CA SER A 202 -8.31 19.97 -12.00
C SER A 202 -9.11 19.84 -13.29
N ASP A 203 -9.89 18.78 -13.46
CA ASP A 203 -10.77 18.61 -14.61
C ASP A 203 -11.87 19.68 -14.59
N LYS A 204 -11.97 20.42 -15.71
CA LYS A 204 -12.91 21.53 -15.86
C LYS A 204 -14.38 21.09 -15.89
N SER A 205 -14.64 19.82 -16.19
CA SER A 205 -16.00 19.27 -16.29
C SER A 205 -16.70 19.09 -14.96
N ARG A 206 -15.97 19.04 -13.85
CA ARG A 206 -16.53 18.79 -12.52
C ARG A 206 -16.86 20.06 -11.77
N ARG A 207 -18.02 20.08 -11.09
CA ARG A 207 -18.44 21.15 -10.19
C ARG A 207 -17.53 21.19 -8.97
N PRO A 208 -17.33 22.36 -8.32
CA PRO A 208 -16.61 22.43 -7.05
C PRO A 208 -17.38 21.59 -6.02
N LEU A 209 -16.74 20.53 -5.52
CA LEU A 209 -17.25 19.65 -4.48
C LEU A 209 -16.72 20.13 -3.13
N ARG A 210 -17.45 19.83 -2.06
CA ARG A 210 -16.88 19.95 -0.70
C ARG A 210 -15.69 18.99 -0.58
N LEU A 211 -14.64 19.42 0.14
CA LEU A 211 -13.45 18.60 0.34
C LEU A 211 -13.79 17.30 1.10
N SER A 212 -14.66 17.40 2.13
CA SER A 212 -15.14 16.23 2.87
C SER A 212 -15.88 15.25 1.96
N SER A 213 -16.68 15.72 1.01
CA SER A 213 -17.38 14.86 0.04
C SER A 213 -16.39 14.16 -0.89
N LEU A 214 -15.39 14.91 -1.41
CA LEU A 214 -14.34 14.34 -2.26
C LEU A 214 -13.57 13.21 -1.55
N LEU A 215 -13.21 13.43 -0.29
CA LEU A 215 -12.50 12.42 0.50
C LEU A 215 -13.42 11.23 0.82
N THR A 216 -14.69 11.48 1.16
CA THR A 216 -15.67 10.41 1.40
C THR A 216 -15.86 9.55 0.16
N ASP A 217 -16.04 10.14 -1.00
CA ASP A 217 -16.23 9.42 -2.26
C ASP A 217 -15.02 8.54 -2.60
N TYR A 218 -13.81 9.00 -2.28
CA TYR A 218 -12.58 8.27 -2.57
C TYR A 218 -12.30 7.15 -1.56
N TYR A 219 -12.42 7.44 -0.25
CA TYR A 219 -12.00 6.51 0.81
C TYR A 219 -13.12 5.66 1.39
N CYS A 220 -14.39 6.09 1.24
CA CYS A 220 -15.54 5.42 1.85
C CYS A 220 -16.38 4.62 0.83
N HIS A 221 -15.79 4.15 -0.25
CA HIS A 221 -16.46 3.14 -1.05
C HIS A 221 -16.73 1.92 -0.19
N GLN A 222 -17.99 1.63 0.04
CA GLN A 222 -18.42 0.42 0.73
C GLN A 222 -17.75 -0.77 0.03
N LEU A 223 -17.07 -1.59 0.82
CA LEU A 223 -16.75 -2.97 0.43
C LEU A 223 -18.11 -3.64 0.21
N GLY A 224 -18.63 -3.56 -1.02
CA GLY A 224 -19.91 -4.13 -1.35
C GLY A 224 -19.81 -5.63 -1.25
N SER A 225 -20.69 -6.22 -0.46
CA SER A 225 -20.92 -7.67 -0.37
C SER A 225 -21.64 -8.19 -1.61
N GLU A 226 -21.11 -7.91 -2.79
CA GLU A 226 -21.67 -8.44 -4.06
C GLU A 226 -21.16 -9.86 -4.35
N GLY A 227 -21.16 -10.73 -3.32
CA GLY A 227 -20.82 -12.14 -3.47
C GLY A 227 -19.30 -12.43 -3.53
N LEU A 228 -18.96 -13.71 -3.37
CA LEU A 228 -17.58 -14.23 -3.39
C LEU A 228 -16.82 -13.97 -4.70
N ASP A 229 -17.53 -13.77 -5.80
CA ASP A 229 -16.94 -13.60 -7.14
C ASP A 229 -16.67 -12.15 -7.53
N ALA A 230 -17.23 -11.18 -6.80
CA ALA A 230 -16.96 -9.77 -7.05
C ALA A 230 -15.56 -9.38 -6.53
N ALA A 231 -14.78 -8.71 -7.36
CA ALA A 231 -13.48 -8.19 -6.95
C ALA A 231 -13.67 -7.15 -5.82
N PRO A 232 -13.04 -7.33 -4.65
CA PRO A 232 -13.15 -6.36 -3.57
C PRO A 232 -12.73 -4.97 -4.04
N ARG A 233 -13.48 -3.94 -3.64
CA ARG A 233 -13.12 -2.56 -3.91
C ARG A 233 -12.09 -2.11 -2.89
N LEU A 234 -10.82 -2.25 -3.23
CA LEU A 234 -9.72 -1.82 -2.39
C LEU A 234 -9.19 -0.46 -2.83
N ILE A 235 -8.96 0.44 -1.88
CA ILE A 235 -8.34 1.75 -2.13
C ILE A 235 -6.93 1.55 -2.70
N SER A 236 -6.17 0.62 -2.15
CA SER A 236 -4.83 0.26 -2.63
C SER A 236 -4.81 -0.21 -4.08
N ARG A 237 -5.83 -0.92 -4.53
CA ARG A 237 -5.98 -1.31 -5.93
C ARG A 237 -6.32 -0.10 -6.81
N GLY A 238 -7.33 0.67 -6.44
CA GLY A 238 -7.72 1.89 -7.15
C GLY A 238 -6.57 2.89 -7.24
N ARG A 239 -5.79 3.06 -6.17
CA ARG A 239 -4.58 3.89 -6.14
C ARG A 239 -3.58 3.49 -7.22
N ARG A 240 -3.29 2.19 -7.35
CA ARG A 240 -2.34 1.66 -8.34
C ARG A 240 -2.85 1.81 -9.77
N GLU A 241 -4.11 1.48 -10.01
CA GLU A 241 -4.75 1.62 -11.33
C GLU A 241 -4.78 3.08 -11.78
N ASN A 242 -5.20 3.97 -10.91
CA ASN A 242 -5.22 5.42 -11.16
C ASN A 242 -3.82 5.98 -11.38
N PHE A 243 -2.83 5.54 -10.60
CA PHE A 243 -1.45 5.97 -10.79
C PHE A 243 -0.92 5.62 -12.18
N ARG A 244 -1.18 4.43 -12.68
CA ARG A 244 -0.80 4.02 -14.05
C ARG A 244 -1.43 4.91 -15.12
N MET A 245 -2.68 5.32 -14.94
CA MET A 245 -3.38 6.19 -15.88
C MET A 245 -2.85 7.63 -15.86
N LEU A 246 -2.47 8.10 -14.68
CA LEU A 246 -2.06 9.48 -14.44
C LEU A 246 -0.65 9.80 -14.88
N VAL A 247 0.26 8.89 -14.63
CA VAL A 247 1.68 9.20 -14.62
C VAL A 247 2.45 8.18 -15.45
N THR A 248 2.83 8.59 -16.64
CA THR A 248 3.79 7.80 -17.40
C THR A 248 5.19 7.98 -16.79
N PRO A 249 6.01 6.90 -16.69
CA PRO A 249 7.35 6.98 -16.12
C PRO A 249 8.22 8.13 -16.66
N PRO A 250 8.25 8.43 -17.98
CA PRO A 250 9.02 9.56 -18.49
C PRO A 250 8.55 10.93 -17.99
N VAL A 251 7.25 11.09 -17.75
CA VAL A 251 6.70 12.34 -17.18
C VAL A 251 7.16 12.49 -15.75
N LEU A 252 7.06 11.42 -14.95
CA LEU A 252 7.43 11.45 -13.54
C LEU A 252 8.94 11.67 -13.36
N VAL A 253 9.79 11.03 -14.16
CA VAL A 253 11.24 11.29 -14.17
C VAL A 253 11.53 12.79 -14.37
N ARG A 254 10.87 13.43 -15.35
CA ARG A 254 11.05 14.87 -15.58
C ARG A 254 10.57 15.72 -14.40
N GLN A 255 9.48 15.33 -13.76
CA GLN A 255 8.95 16.07 -12.61
C GLN A 255 9.84 15.91 -11.37
N VAL A 256 10.40 14.73 -11.12
CA VAL A 256 11.37 14.51 -10.04
C VAL A 256 12.62 15.36 -10.24
N VAL A 257 13.18 15.38 -11.44
CA VAL A 257 14.34 16.23 -11.75
C VAL A 257 14.02 17.72 -11.52
N LYS A 258 12.83 18.17 -11.95
CA LYS A 258 12.37 19.55 -11.68
C LYS A 258 12.22 19.85 -10.19
N SER A 259 11.67 18.91 -9.42
CA SER A 259 11.53 19.03 -7.97
C SER A 259 12.89 19.23 -7.30
N VAL A 260 13.88 18.43 -7.68
CA VAL A 260 15.25 18.55 -7.16
C VAL A 260 15.88 19.89 -7.52
N GLU A 261 15.78 20.31 -8.79
CA GLU A 261 16.30 21.62 -9.24
C GLU A 261 15.68 22.78 -8.45
N LEU A 262 14.39 22.68 -8.16
CA LEU A 262 13.69 23.69 -7.42
C LEU A 262 14.09 23.71 -5.95
N GLN A 263 14.15 22.54 -5.29
CA GLN A 263 14.60 22.45 -3.89
C GLN A 263 16.00 23.01 -3.71
N ARG A 264 16.92 22.73 -4.66
CA ARG A 264 18.26 23.32 -4.68
C ARG A 264 18.19 24.84 -4.75
N ARG A 265 17.40 25.40 -5.66
CA ARG A 265 17.22 26.85 -5.84
C ARG A 265 16.66 27.51 -4.57
N LEU A 266 15.64 26.91 -3.96
CA LEU A 266 15.03 27.40 -2.72
C LEU A 266 15.99 27.37 -1.52
N LYS A 267 16.97 26.43 -1.53
CA LYS A 267 18.04 26.36 -0.55
C LYS A 267 19.26 27.21 -0.91
N GLY A 268 19.18 28.12 -1.89
CA GLY A 268 20.28 29.00 -2.31
C GLY A 268 21.47 28.27 -2.96
N ARG A 269 21.31 27.00 -3.36
CA ARG A 269 22.40 26.23 -3.99
C ARG A 269 22.55 26.63 -5.48
N PRO A 270 23.77 26.53 -6.06
CA PRO A 270 24.02 26.84 -7.44
C PRO A 270 23.18 25.96 -8.39
N LYS A 271 22.91 26.50 -9.58
CA LYS A 271 22.21 25.76 -10.62
C LYS A 271 22.97 24.47 -10.95
N MET A 272 22.23 23.41 -11.18
CA MET A 272 22.80 22.12 -11.52
C MET A 272 23.51 22.16 -12.89
N GLU A 273 24.72 21.62 -12.94
CA GLU A 273 25.45 21.46 -14.19
C GLU A 273 24.83 20.39 -15.10
N VAL A 274 25.11 20.49 -16.41
CA VAL A 274 24.56 19.54 -17.39
C VAL A 274 24.96 18.10 -17.08
N LYS A 275 26.20 17.86 -16.65
CA LYS A 275 26.71 16.53 -16.26
C LYS A 275 25.98 15.99 -15.04
N GLU A 276 25.83 16.80 -14.01
CA GLU A 276 25.10 16.48 -12.79
C GLU A 276 23.63 16.17 -13.08
N LYS A 277 22.98 16.97 -13.94
CA LYS A 277 21.60 16.74 -14.36
C LYS A 277 21.42 15.43 -15.14
N LYS A 278 22.37 15.05 -16.00
CA LYS A 278 22.36 13.75 -16.69
C LYS A 278 22.49 12.59 -15.72
N GLN A 279 23.41 12.69 -14.76
CA GLN A 279 23.56 11.67 -13.71
C GLN A 279 22.30 11.52 -12.86
N LEU A 280 21.73 12.62 -12.38
CA LEU A 280 20.47 12.59 -11.64
C LEU A 280 19.35 11.95 -12.47
N THR A 281 19.23 12.33 -13.76
CA THR A 281 18.19 11.76 -14.63
C THR A 281 18.34 10.25 -14.79
N ALA A 282 19.57 9.74 -14.89
CA ALA A 282 19.84 8.30 -15.01
C ALA A 282 19.42 7.57 -13.71
N VAL A 283 19.84 8.08 -12.54
CA VAL A 283 19.47 7.50 -11.23
C VAL A 283 17.96 7.50 -11.03
N VAL A 284 17.29 8.64 -11.31
CA VAL A 284 15.84 8.75 -11.18
C VAL A 284 15.12 7.80 -12.13
N LYS A 285 15.64 7.60 -13.35
CA LYS A 285 15.04 6.67 -14.33
C LYS A 285 15.09 5.21 -13.83
N GLU A 286 16.21 4.77 -13.27
CA GLU A 286 16.33 3.42 -12.73
C GLU A 286 15.48 3.25 -11.47
N GLY A 287 15.53 4.18 -10.52
CA GLY A 287 14.68 4.13 -9.33
C GLY A 287 13.18 4.16 -9.67
N MET A 288 12.78 4.91 -10.70
CA MET A 288 11.39 4.94 -11.18
C MET A 288 10.96 3.60 -11.77
N LYS A 289 11.83 2.94 -12.53
CA LYS A 289 11.57 1.60 -13.06
C LYS A 289 11.32 0.61 -11.92
N GLU A 290 12.17 0.65 -10.90
CA GLU A 290 12.03 -0.20 -9.72
C GLU A 290 10.74 0.11 -8.94
N PHE A 291 10.42 1.40 -8.75
CA PHE A 291 9.18 1.82 -8.10
C PHE A 291 7.95 1.32 -8.84
N VAL A 292 7.87 1.54 -10.16
CA VAL A 292 6.75 1.07 -10.98
C VAL A 292 6.60 -0.44 -10.88
N HIS A 293 7.69 -1.18 -10.96
CA HIS A 293 7.64 -2.63 -10.81
C HIS A 293 7.08 -3.05 -9.45
N LYS A 294 7.60 -2.50 -8.36
CA LYS A 294 7.19 -2.90 -7.00
C LYS A 294 5.78 -2.43 -6.63
N TYR A 295 5.42 -1.20 -6.98
CA TYR A 295 4.18 -0.58 -6.51
C TYR A 295 3.02 -0.68 -7.49
N THR A 296 3.28 -0.83 -8.79
CA THR A 296 2.21 -0.84 -9.77
C THR A 296 2.03 -2.17 -10.48
N ASP A 297 3.12 -2.89 -10.79
CA ASP A 297 3.05 -4.13 -11.57
C ASP A 297 2.85 -5.37 -10.69
N CYS A 298 3.34 -5.35 -9.45
CA CYS A 298 3.09 -6.40 -8.48
C CYS A 298 1.71 -6.27 -7.83
N PRO A 299 1.10 -7.40 -7.42
CA PRO A 299 -0.15 -7.37 -6.65
C PRO A 299 0.05 -6.75 -5.27
N PRO A 300 -1.03 -6.34 -4.59
CA PRO A 300 -0.95 -5.91 -3.21
C PRO A 300 -0.58 -7.09 -2.30
N ILE A 301 0.65 -7.10 -1.79
CA ILE A 301 1.14 -8.10 -0.82
C ILE A 301 1.18 -7.44 0.55
N ILE A 302 0.44 -7.98 1.49
CA ILE A 302 0.45 -7.57 2.90
C ILE A 302 1.70 -8.14 3.56
N PRO A 303 2.63 -7.28 4.01
CA PRO A 303 3.86 -7.75 4.66
C PRO A 303 3.57 -8.36 6.03
N ARG A 304 4.51 -9.16 6.51
CA ARG A 304 4.41 -9.92 7.75
C ARG A 304 3.97 -9.10 8.96
N CYS A 305 4.49 -7.91 9.12
CA CYS A 305 4.18 -7.05 10.26
C CYS A 305 2.75 -6.48 10.22
N MET A 306 2.15 -6.30 9.04
CA MET A 306 0.78 -5.80 8.94
C MET A 306 -0.25 -6.83 9.40
N TRP A 307 -0.02 -8.12 9.12
CA TRP A 307 -0.91 -9.17 9.63
C TRP A 307 -0.52 -9.67 11.03
N GLY A 308 0.52 -9.06 11.64
CA GLY A 308 0.95 -9.37 13.00
C GLY A 308 1.65 -10.72 13.12
N ALA A 309 2.57 -11.01 12.18
CA ALA A 309 3.38 -12.23 12.22
C ALA A 309 4.30 -12.27 13.44
N GLU A 310 4.39 -13.43 14.07
CA GLU A 310 5.46 -13.72 15.00
C GLU A 310 6.82 -13.80 14.29
N PRO A 311 7.92 -13.54 15.00
CA PRO A 311 9.25 -13.70 14.43
C PRO A 311 9.52 -15.12 13.93
N TYR A 312 10.36 -15.24 12.90
CA TYR A 312 10.92 -16.52 12.46
C TYR A 312 11.74 -17.12 13.60
N ARG A 313 11.58 -18.41 13.87
CA ARG A 313 12.34 -19.14 14.90
C ARG A 313 13.62 -19.70 14.29
N GLY A 314 14.77 -19.33 14.83
CA GLY A 314 16.06 -19.76 14.30
C GLY A 314 16.54 -18.91 13.10
N THR A 315 17.30 -19.50 12.20
CA THR A 315 17.92 -18.82 11.05
C THR A 315 17.27 -19.26 9.74
N PRO A 316 16.64 -18.36 8.98
CA PRO A 316 16.03 -18.72 7.71
C PRO A 316 17.09 -19.18 6.69
N THR A 317 16.75 -20.22 5.92
CA THR A 317 17.54 -20.64 4.77
C THR A 317 17.20 -19.78 3.57
N ASN A 318 18.19 -19.12 2.97
CA ASN A 318 17.98 -18.31 1.78
C ASN A 318 17.77 -19.16 0.53
N LEU A 319 16.87 -18.68 -0.35
CA LEU A 319 16.65 -19.26 -1.67
C LEU A 319 17.70 -18.75 -2.67
N SER A 320 18.12 -19.62 -3.59
CA SER A 320 18.94 -19.26 -4.76
C SER A 320 18.03 -18.91 -5.93
N LEU A 321 17.89 -17.62 -6.23
CA LEU A 321 16.99 -17.11 -7.27
C LEU A 321 17.66 -17.05 -8.65
N PRO A 322 16.89 -17.16 -9.75
CA PRO A 322 15.45 -17.41 -9.82
C PRO A 322 15.07 -18.87 -9.59
N LEU A 323 13.85 -19.11 -9.05
CA LEU A 323 13.29 -20.45 -8.89
C LEU A 323 12.62 -20.95 -10.18
N SER A 324 12.37 -22.27 -10.26
CA SER A 324 11.80 -22.91 -11.45
C SER A 324 10.36 -23.39 -11.27
N PHE A 325 9.82 -23.36 -10.05
CA PHE A 325 8.50 -23.92 -9.76
C PHE A 325 7.64 -22.98 -8.91
N MET A 326 6.32 -23.13 -9.08
CA MET A 326 5.27 -22.60 -8.20
C MET A 326 4.34 -23.73 -7.82
N TYR A 327 4.20 -23.99 -6.52
CA TYR A 327 3.33 -25.04 -5.98
C TYR A 327 2.08 -24.43 -5.40
N ILE A 328 0.91 -24.89 -5.88
CA ILE A 328 -0.40 -24.41 -5.46
C ILE A 328 -0.94 -25.29 -4.34
N HIS A 329 -1.38 -24.62 -3.27
CA HIS A 329 -1.95 -25.23 -2.07
C HIS A 329 -3.31 -24.64 -1.74
N HIS A 330 -4.03 -25.31 -0.84
CA HIS A 330 -5.08 -24.71 -0.03
C HIS A 330 -4.73 -24.90 1.45
N THR A 331 -5.31 -24.07 2.31
CA THR A 331 -5.06 -24.20 3.75
C THR A 331 -5.79 -25.39 4.35
N HIS A 332 -6.92 -25.79 3.78
CA HIS A 332 -7.87 -26.77 4.29
C HIS A 332 -8.45 -26.35 5.67
N THR A 333 -7.60 -25.89 6.57
CA THR A 333 -7.95 -25.25 7.85
C THR A 333 -7.02 -24.03 8.03
N PRO A 334 -7.59 -22.81 8.10
CA PRO A 334 -9.01 -22.41 8.02
C PRO A 334 -9.72 -22.89 6.76
N GLY A 335 -11.00 -23.34 6.91
CA GLY A 335 -11.75 -23.98 5.82
C GLY A 335 -12.68 -23.06 5.04
N LEU A 336 -12.96 -21.86 5.56
CA LEU A 336 -13.77 -20.83 4.91
C LEU A 336 -12.86 -19.75 4.30
N PRO A 337 -13.24 -19.18 3.16
CA PRO A 337 -12.54 -18.02 2.62
C PRO A 337 -12.71 -16.81 3.55
N CYS A 338 -11.64 -16.11 3.85
CA CYS A 338 -11.68 -14.84 4.57
C CYS A 338 -12.02 -13.69 3.61
N LEU A 339 -12.87 -12.75 4.03
CA LEU A 339 -13.42 -11.70 3.19
C LEU A 339 -12.99 -10.29 3.59
N THR A 340 -12.31 -10.14 4.72
CA THR A 340 -11.79 -8.86 5.20
C THR A 340 -10.33 -9.00 5.63
N PHE A 341 -9.62 -7.88 5.64
CA PHE A 341 -8.23 -7.83 6.10
C PHE A 341 -8.07 -8.40 7.51
N GLU A 342 -8.99 -8.08 8.43
CA GLU A 342 -8.94 -8.56 9.82
C GLU A 342 -9.10 -10.08 9.88
N GLN A 343 -10.06 -10.64 9.12
CA GLN A 343 -10.28 -12.09 9.06
C GLN A 343 -9.06 -12.80 8.48
N CYS A 344 -8.57 -12.34 7.31
CA CYS A 344 -7.43 -12.95 6.66
C CYS A 344 -6.17 -12.85 7.52
N SER A 345 -5.94 -11.72 8.19
CA SER A 345 -4.82 -11.55 9.14
C SER A 345 -4.95 -12.49 10.35
N ALA A 346 -6.15 -12.71 10.86
CA ALA A 346 -6.39 -13.67 11.93
C ALA A 346 -6.11 -15.11 11.48
N ASP A 347 -6.54 -15.46 10.27
CA ASP A 347 -6.27 -16.76 9.66
C ASP A 347 -4.75 -16.98 9.45
N MET A 348 -4.04 -15.96 8.98
CA MET A 348 -2.58 -15.99 8.83
C MET A 348 -1.88 -16.28 10.17
N ARG A 349 -2.26 -15.58 11.25
CA ARG A 349 -1.71 -15.81 12.59
C ARG A 349 -2.06 -17.20 13.12
N SER A 350 -3.27 -17.67 12.87
CA SER A 350 -3.71 -19.01 13.25
C SER A 350 -2.87 -20.09 12.57
N MET A 351 -2.64 -19.97 11.26
CA MET A 351 -1.79 -20.89 10.51
C MET A 351 -0.34 -20.85 10.97
N GLN A 352 0.22 -19.67 11.20
CA GLN A 352 1.58 -19.53 11.71
C GLN A 352 1.73 -20.19 13.07
N ARG A 353 0.77 -19.94 13.98
CA ARG A 353 0.75 -20.58 15.29
C ARG A 353 0.72 -22.11 15.19
N PHE A 354 -0.17 -22.66 14.35
CA PHE A 354 -0.24 -24.09 14.10
C PHE A 354 1.11 -24.64 13.60
N HIS A 355 1.74 -23.97 12.62
CA HIS A 355 3.02 -24.41 12.10
C HIS A 355 4.15 -24.31 13.14
N GLN A 356 4.20 -23.22 13.91
CA GLN A 356 5.28 -23.00 14.88
C GLN A 356 5.10 -23.78 16.20
N VAL A 357 3.86 -23.97 16.66
CA VAL A 357 3.59 -24.56 17.96
C VAL A 357 3.26 -26.03 17.82
N ASP A 358 2.28 -26.37 16.97
CA ASP A 358 1.78 -27.75 16.88
C ASP A 358 2.65 -28.64 15.97
N ARG A 359 3.27 -28.03 14.92
CA ARG A 359 4.19 -28.75 14.01
C ARG A 359 5.65 -28.60 14.38
N GLY A 360 6.01 -27.64 15.23
CA GLY A 360 7.39 -27.37 15.61
C GLY A 360 8.26 -26.79 14.48
N TRP A 361 7.63 -26.16 13.47
CA TRP A 361 8.36 -25.50 12.39
C TRP A 361 8.84 -24.12 12.81
N ASP A 362 9.84 -23.59 12.10
CA ASP A 362 10.39 -22.28 12.43
C ASP A 362 9.41 -21.15 12.12
N ASP A 363 8.49 -21.35 11.14
CA ASP A 363 7.55 -20.33 10.70
C ASP A 363 6.39 -20.94 9.90
N ILE A 364 5.44 -20.10 9.47
CA ILE A 364 4.44 -20.48 8.47
C ILE A 364 5.12 -21.18 7.27
N GLY A 365 4.52 -22.25 6.77
CA GLY A 365 5.15 -23.06 5.72
C GLY A 365 5.17 -22.43 4.34
N TYR A 366 4.16 -21.62 4.02
CA TYR A 366 3.95 -21.05 2.69
C TYR A 366 4.84 -19.83 2.42
N SER A 367 5.20 -19.62 1.13
CA SER A 367 5.84 -18.39 0.68
C SER A 367 4.85 -17.23 0.67
N PHE A 368 3.67 -17.46 0.11
CA PHE A 368 2.56 -16.50 0.04
C PHE A 368 1.23 -17.19 0.26
N VAL A 369 0.24 -16.42 0.73
CA VAL A 369 -1.12 -16.89 0.96
C VAL A 369 -2.12 -15.92 0.34
N ALA A 370 -3.07 -16.43 -0.43
CA ALA A 370 -4.11 -15.62 -1.05
C ALA A 370 -5.37 -15.58 -0.18
N GLY A 371 -5.79 -14.39 0.22
CA GLY A 371 -7.08 -14.12 0.82
C GLY A 371 -8.17 -13.93 -0.24
N SER A 372 -9.43 -13.97 0.18
CA SER A 372 -10.58 -13.59 -0.65
C SER A 372 -10.96 -12.11 -0.47
N ASP A 373 -10.22 -11.39 0.35
CA ASP A 373 -10.34 -9.95 0.58
C ASP A 373 -9.62 -9.08 -0.48
N GLY A 374 -8.96 -9.71 -1.45
CA GLY A 374 -8.26 -9.03 -2.53
C GLY A 374 -6.77 -8.84 -2.30
N TYR A 375 -6.21 -9.40 -1.24
CA TYR A 375 -4.79 -9.33 -0.91
C TYR A 375 -4.09 -10.69 -1.01
N LEU A 376 -2.78 -10.60 -1.27
CA LEU A 376 -1.83 -11.66 -0.94
C LEU A 376 -1.16 -11.33 0.39
N TYR A 377 -0.84 -12.33 1.15
CA TYR A 377 -0.18 -12.22 2.44
C TYR A 377 1.21 -12.85 2.38
N GLU A 378 2.22 -12.11 2.82
CA GLU A 378 3.58 -12.63 2.87
C GLU A 378 3.72 -13.64 4.00
N GLY A 379 4.09 -14.88 3.63
CA GLY A 379 4.51 -15.90 4.56
C GLY A 379 6.03 -15.85 4.77
N ARG A 380 6.78 -16.79 4.17
CA ARG A 380 8.25 -16.73 4.10
C ARG A 380 8.79 -15.82 3.00
N GLY A 381 7.90 -15.27 2.17
CA GLY A 381 8.23 -14.28 1.15
C GLY A 381 9.10 -14.82 0.02
N TRP A 382 9.85 -13.89 -0.60
CA TRP A 382 10.63 -14.17 -1.81
C TRP A 382 12.00 -14.80 -1.56
N HIS A 383 12.54 -14.65 -0.37
CA HIS A 383 13.95 -14.94 -0.11
C HIS A 383 14.20 -16.15 0.80
N TRP A 384 13.20 -16.56 1.57
CA TRP A 384 13.33 -17.64 2.53
C TRP A 384 12.68 -18.94 2.04
N GLN A 385 13.42 -20.03 2.19
CA GLN A 385 12.93 -21.36 1.82
C GLN A 385 11.67 -21.72 2.62
N GLY A 386 10.62 -22.14 1.92
CA GLY A 386 9.37 -22.60 2.52
C GLY A 386 9.46 -23.94 3.23
N ALA A 387 8.35 -24.36 3.85
CA ALA A 387 8.13 -25.68 4.40
C ALA A 387 6.75 -26.20 3.95
N HIS A 388 6.46 -26.12 2.66
CA HIS A 388 5.15 -26.41 2.07
C HIS A 388 5.13 -27.67 1.19
N THR A 389 6.26 -28.05 0.59
CA THR A 389 6.35 -29.18 -0.34
C THR A 389 7.65 -29.95 -0.08
N LEU A 390 7.56 -31.05 0.62
CA LEU A 390 8.73 -31.84 1.04
C LEU A 390 9.59 -32.23 -0.19
N GLY A 391 10.89 -31.96 -0.12
CA GLY A 391 11.86 -32.23 -1.18
C GLY A 391 11.88 -31.16 -2.30
N HIS A 392 10.96 -30.20 -2.31
CA HIS A 392 10.84 -29.20 -3.39
C HIS A 392 10.88 -27.74 -2.89
N ASN A 393 11.02 -27.51 -1.61
CA ASN A 393 10.99 -26.17 -1.02
C ASN A 393 12.15 -25.26 -1.46
N SER A 394 13.27 -25.81 -1.90
CA SER A 394 14.44 -25.04 -2.36
C SER A 394 14.37 -24.58 -3.82
N ILE A 395 13.43 -25.13 -4.59
CA ILE A 395 13.31 -24.89 -6.04
C ILE A 395 11.99 -24.24 -6.45
N GLY A 396 11.07 -24.05 -5.52
CA GLY A 396 9.75 -23.48 -5.83
C GLY A 396 9.11 -22.72 -4.68
N TYR A 397 8.29 -21.74 -5.05
CA TYR A 397 7.41 -21.03 -4.13
C TYR A 397 6.15 -21.82 -3.86
N GLY A 398 5.72 -21.86 -2.59
CA GLY A 398 4.42 -22.38 -2.20
C GLY A 398 3.40 -21.26 -2.04
N VAL A 399 2.33 -21.30 -2.82
CA VAL A 399 1.24 -20.33 -2.74
C VAL A 399 -0.03 -21.03 -2.32
N SER A 400 -0.61 -20.62 -1.20
CA SER A 400 -1.80 -21.23 -0.62
C SER A 400 -3.01 -20.31 -0.72
N PHE A 401 -4.18 -20.87 -0.99
CA PHE A 401 -5.45 -20.16 -0.87
C PHE A 401 -6.10 -20.46 0.47
N ILE A 402 -6.56 -19.43 1.20
CA ILE A 402 -7.28 -19.62 2.46
C ILE A 402 -8.65 -20.23 2.18
N GLY A 403 -8.87 -21.44 2.64
CA GLY A 403 -10.12 -22.17 2.47
C GLY A 403 -9.92 -23.66 2.21
N ASN A 404 -11.05 -24.38 2.09
CA ASN A 404 -11.09 -25.79 1.69
C ASN A 404 -11.69 -25.92 0.30
N TYR A 405 -10.86 -26.24 -0.69
CA TYR A 405 -11.23 -26.26 -2.09
C TYR A 405 -11.31 -27.67 -2.68
N VAL A 406 -11.85 -28.59 -1.88
CA VAL A 406 -12.19 -29.95 -2.36
C VAL A 406 -13.38 -29.89 -3.32
N ASN A 407 -14.43 -29.16 -2.96
CA ASN A 407 -15.71 -29.10 -3.70
C ASN A 407 -16.05 -27.72 -4.27
N SER A 408 -15.26 -26.69 -3.98
CA SER A 408 -15.49 -25.32 -4.43
C SER A 408 -14.19 -24.70 -4.93
N LEU A 409 -14.27 -23.55 -5.59
CA LEU A 409 -13.10 -22.79 -6.04
C LEU A 409 -12.88 -21.55 -5.16
N PRO A 410 -11.63 -21.05 -5.07
CA PRO A 410 -11.40 -19.70 -4.63
C PRO A 410 -12.14 -18.71 -5.53
N SER A 411 -12.34 -17.47 -5.06
CA SER A 411 -12.92 -16.44 -5.94
C SER A 411 -12.05 -16.23 -7.20
N GLN A 412 -12.66 -15.90 -8.31
CA GLN A 412 -11.97 -15.61 -9.57
C GLN A 412 -10.93 -14.51 -9.40
N HIS A 413 -11.24 -13.53 -8.53
CA HIS A 413 -10.30 -12.47 -8.19
C HIS A 413 -9.05 -13.01 -7.49
N SER A 414 -9.20 -13.85 -6.46
CA SER A 414 -8.06 -14.45 -5.74
C SER A 414 -7.20 -15.33 -6.66
N MET A 415 -7.86 -16.10 -7.54
CA MET A 415 -7.14 -16.90 -8.53
C MET A 415 -6.34 -16.02 -9.50
N GLY A 416 -6.94 -14.92 -10.00
CA GLY A 416 -6.24 -13.96 -10.86
C GLY A 416 -5.06 -13.25 -10.17
N LEU A 417 -5.15 -12.97 -8.86
CA LEU A 417 -4.01 -12.44 -8.09
C LEU A 417 -2.80 -13.37 -8.12
N VAL A 418 -3.02 -14.67 -8.04
CA VAL A 418 -1.93 -15.67 -8.04
C VAL A 418 -1.49 -15.97 -9.46
N ARG A 419 -2.43 -16.40 -10.32
CA ARG A 419 -2.16 -16.86 -11.69
C ARG A 419 -1.51 -15.78 -12.54
N ASP A 420 -2.08 -14.58 -12.51
CA ASP A 420 -1.70 -13.52 -13.46
C ASP A 420 -0.72 -12.51 -12.83
N GLN A 421 -1.03 -12.00 -11.63
CA GLN A 421 -0.29 -10.87 -11.08
C GLN A 421 0.95 -11.31 -10.29
N LEU A 422 0.82 -12.30 -9.38
CA LEU A 422 1.98 -12.77 -8.59
C LEU A 422 3.02 -13.45 -9.47
N ALA A 423 2.57 -14.28 -10.41
CA ALA A 423 3.46 -14.95 -11.35
C ALA A 423 4.23 -13.95 -12.20
N SER A 424 3.54 -12.96 -12.81
CA SER A 424 4.19 -11.90 -13.59
C SER A 424 5.13 -11.05 -12.76
N CYS A 425 4.76 -10.71 -11.53
CA CYS A 425 5.62 -9.98 -10.59
C CYS A 425 6.89 -10.79 -10.25
N ALA A 426 6.76 -12.10 -10.02
CA ALA A 426 7.89 -12.97 -9.72
C ALA A 426 8.87 -13.09 -10.90
N VAL A 427 8.36 -13.24 -12.11
CA VAL A 427 9.18 -13.30 -13.34
C VAL A 427 9.84 -11.95 -13.60
N GLY A 428 9.08 -10.86 -13.60
CA GLY A 428 9.58 -9.50 -13.83
C GLY A 428 10.61 -9.05 -12.79
N GLY A 429 10.50 -9.55 -11.56
CA GLY A 429 11.46 -9.31 -10.47
C GLY A 429 12.65 -10.26 -10.41
N GLY A 430 12.79 -11.17 -11.38
CA GLY A 430 13.89 -12.15 -11.41
C GLY A 430 13.83 -13.18 -10.27
N ARG A 431 12.63 -13.48 -9.78
CA ARG A 431 12.39 -14.44 -8.69
C ARG A 431 11.94 -15.81 -9.20
N LEU A 432 11.25 -15.82 -10.35
CA LEU A 432 10.95 -17.02 -11.13
C LEU A 432 11.56 -16.92 -12.52
N VAL A 433 11.95 -18.06 -13.10
CA VAL A 433 12.29 -18.13 -14.53
C VAL A 433 11.03 -17.91 -15.37
N ALA A 434 11.16 -17.32 -16.57
CA ALA A 434 10.01 -17.03 -17.42
C ALA A 434 9.20 -18.28 -17.83
N ASN A 435 9.88 -19.42 -17.94
CA ASN A 435 9.28 -20.73 -18.26
C ASN A 435 9.11 -21.62 -17.03
N PHE A 436 8.80 -21.03 -15.87
CA PHE A 436 8.56 -21.80 -14.64
C PHE A 436 7.43 -22.82 -14.84
N THR A 437 7.44 -23.87 -14.01
CA THR A 437 6.39 -24.87 -13.99
C THR A 437 5.47 -24.66 -12.78
N LEU A 438 4.16 -24.59 -13.02
CA LEU A 438 3.15 -24.55 -11.99
C LEU A 438 2.62 -25.97 -11.73
N GLN A 439 2.54 -26.36 -10.46
CA GLN A 439 2.05 -27.67 -10.04
C GLN A 439 1.14 -27.57 -8.80
N GLY A 440 0.18 -28.48 -8.71
CA GLY A 440 -0.54 -28.70 -7.46
C GLY A 440 0.29 -29.56 -6.49
N HIS A 441 0.21 -29.29 -5.21
CA HIS A 441 0.94 -30.01 -4.16
C HIS A 441 0.84 -31.54 -4.28
N ARG A 442 -0.34 -32.08 -4.61
CA ARG A 442 -0.59 -33.52 -4.76
C ARG A 442 0.18 -34.20 -5.89
N GLN A 443 0.75 -33.45 -6.81
CA GLN A 443 1.53 -34.04 -7.89
C GLN A 443 2.89 -34.52 -7.43
N VAL A 444 3.42 -33.95 -6.37
CA VAL A 444 4.79 -34.22 -5.87
C VAL A 444 4.82 -34.76 -4.44
N VAL A 445 3.73 -34.68 -3.71
CA VAL A 445 3.56 -35.21 -2.35
C VAL A 445 2.24 -35.96 -2.25
N ASN A 446 2.19 -37.06 -1.50
CA ASN A 446 0.96 -37.82 -1.28
C ASN A 446 0.00 -37.03 -0.35
N THR A 447 -0.91 -36.27 -0.92
CA THR A 447 -1.88 -35.41 -0.22
C THR A 447 -3.09 -35.13 -1.10
N SER A 448 -4.21 -34.74 -0.49
CA SER A 448 -5.40 -34.23 -1.21
C SER A 448 -5.28 -32.76 -1.63
N CYS A 449 -4.29 -32.03 -1.09
CA CYS A 449 -4.04 -30.61 -1.38
C CYS A 449 -3.67 -30.42 -2.88
N PRO A 450 -4.19 -29.41 -3.59
CA PRO A 450 -4.96 -28.26 -3.13
C PRO A 450 -6.48 -28.42 -3.07
N GLY A 451 -7.00 -29.62 -3.05
CA GLY A 451 -8.41 -29.96 -3.19
C GLY A 451 -8.79 -30.29 -4.64
N ASP A 452 -9.83 -31.08 -4.85
CA ASP A 452 -10.15 -31.60 -6.20
C ASP A 452 -10.62 -30.50 -7.15
N ALA A 453 -11.47 -29.60 -6.68
CA ALA A 453 -11.97 -28.50 -7.49
C ALA A 453 -10.83 -27.57 -7.92
N LEU A 454 -10.00 -27.11 -6.97
CA LEU A 454 -8.88 -26.22 -7.29
C LEU A 454 -7.82 -26.93 -8.15
N TYR A 455 -7.55 -28.20 -7.89
CA TYR A 455 -6.61 -28.96 -8.71
C TYR A 455 -7.07 -29.08 -10.17
N ASN A 456 -8.37 -29.30 -10.40
CA ASN A 456 -8.92 -29.35 -11.75
C ASN A 456 -8.86 -27.98 -12.44
N GLU A 457 -9.07 -26.90 -11.71
CA GLU A 457 -8.97 -25.53 -12.22
C GLU A 457 -7.54 -25.21 -12.69
N ILE A 458 -6.54 -25.46 -11.85
CA ILE A 458 -5.14 -25.10 -12.17
C ILE A 458 -4.57 -25.87 -13.35
N LYS A 459 -5.16 -27.02 -13.75
CA LYS A 459 -4.75 -27.73 -14.97
C LYS A 459 -4.95 -26.89 -16.24
N GLY A 460 -5.89 -25.93 -16.21
CA GLY A 460 -6.12 -24.99 -17.31
C GLY A 460 -5.24 -23.73 -17.25
N TRP A 461 -4.40 -23.56 -16.21
CA TRP A 461 -3.56 -22.39 -16.10
C TRP A 461 -2.32 -22.50 -16.97
N GLU A 462 -1.87 -21.36 -17.49
CA GLU A 462 -0.58 -21.28 -18.16
C GLU A 462 0.53 -21.76 -17.21
N HIS A 463 1.58 -22.37 -17.74
CA HIS A 463 2.67 -22.98 -16.97
C HIS A 463 2.32 -24.25 -16.17
N PHE A 464 1.06 -24.74 -16.21
CA PHE A 464 0.77 -26.01 -15.56
C PHE A 464 1.57 -27.15 -16.22
N GLY A 465 2.28 -27.90 -15.39
CA GLY A 465 3.11 -29.01 -15.84
C GLY A 465 2.74 -30.31 -15.12
N GLU A 466 2.57 -31.39 -15.90
CA GLU A 466 2.44 -32.73 -15.33
C GLU A 466 3.79 -33.26 -14.86
N VAL A 467 3.80 -33.96 -13.73
CA VAL A 467 4.99 -34.71 -13.30
C VAL A 467 5.15 -35.90 -14.24
N LYS A 468 6.21 -35.91 -15.02
CA LYS A 468 6.60 -37.10 -15.77
C LYS A 468 6.92 -38.19 -14.73
N LYS A 469 6.01 -39.17 -14.58
CA LYS A 469 6.33 -40.38 -13.82
C LYS A 469 7.55 -40.98 -14.49
N GLY A 470 8.70 -40.92 -13.81
CA GLY A 470 9.88 -41.65 -14.25
C GLY A 470 9.51 -43.13 -14.46
N LYS A 471 9.89 -43.64 -15.62
CA LYS A 471 9.77 -45.08 -15.90
C LYS A 471 10.72 -45.86 -15.00
#